data_c1abbec2d29f7856ae760f78eede9846
#
_entry.id   c1abbec2d29f7856ae760f78eede9846
#
_cell.length_a   1.000
_cell.length_b   1.000
_cell.length_c   1.000
_cell.angle_alpha   90.00
_cell.angle_beta   90.00
_cell.angle_gamma   90.00
#
_symmetry.space_group_name_H-M   'P 1'
#
loop_
_entity.id
_entity.type
_entity.pdbx_description
1 polymer ?
#
loop_
_entity_poly.entity_id
_entity_poly.type
_entity_poly.pdbx_seq_one_letter_code
_entity_poly.pdbx_strand_id
1 'polypeptide(L)'
;NDCPYSLANHWKNAAHLIGDTEKATKVEQALRAHRPEDAFQGAELEMLKYAYKLTIKPGDMQQQDVQNLRDFGLDDGQILEVNQIVGYFNYVNRLLNGLGVTTSGDTIGFYK
;
A
#
# COMPACT_ATOMS: atom_id res chain seq x y z
N ASN A 1 -4.53 2.21 -6.57
CA ASN A 1 -4.41 3.55 -7.19
C ASN A 1 -3.97 3.51 -8.66
N ASP A 2 -3.50 2.39 -9.17
CA ASP A 2 -3.01 2.21 -10.55
C ASP A 2 -2.07 3.35 -10.99
N CYS A 3 -1.05 3.65 -10.17
CA CYS A 3 -0.05 4.65 -10.43
C CYS A 3 1.32 3.99 -10.71
N PRO A 4 1.71 3.79 -11.99
CA PRO A 4 2.96 3.13 -12.34
C PRO A 4 4.20 3.84 -11.80
N TYR A 5 4.21 5.17 -11.80
CA TYR A 5 5.30 5.97 -11.27
C TYR A 5 5.54 5.70 -9.77
N SER A 6 4.47 5.79 -8.98
CA SER A 6 4.53 5.56 -7.54
C SER A 6 4.92 4.10 -7.23
N LEU A 7 4.30 3.16 -7.94
CA LEU A 7 4.61 1.73 -7.75
C LEU A 7 6.09 1.43 -8.01
N ALA A 8 6.65 1.92 -9.11
CA ALA A 8 8.05 1.67 -9.45
C ALA A 8 9.00 2.21 -8.37
N ASN A 9 8.79 3.46 -7.93
CA ASN A 9 9.65 4.10 -6.92
C ASN A 9 9.54 3.43 -5.56
N HIS A 10 8.32 3.22 -5.06
CA HIS A 10 8.11 2.66 -3.73
C HIS A 10 8.44 1.17 -3.67
N TRP A 11 8.17 0.42 -4.76
CA TRP A 11 8.52 -1.00 -4.77
C TRP A 11 10.03 -1.21 -4.73
N LYS A 12 10.81 -0.43 -5.47
CA LYS A 12 12.28 -0.53 -5.41
C LYS A 12 12.80 -0.32 -3.98
N ASN A 13 12.27 0.69 -3.30
CA ASN A 13 12.63 0.96 -1.90
C ASN A 13 12.19 -0.16 -0.96
N ALA A 14 10.96 -0.65 -1.10
CA ALA A 14 10.44 -1.74 -0.29
C ALA A 14 11.24 -3.04 -0.49
N ALA A 15 11.55 -3.41 -1.72
CA ALA A 15 12.36 -4.57 -2.04
C ALA A 15 13.76 -4.49 -1.43
N HIS A 16 14.40 -3.31 -1.46
CA HIS A 16 15.68 -3.07 -0.82
C HIS A 16 15.60 -3.27 0.70
N LEU A 17 14.56 -2.75 1.35
CA LEU A 17 14.36 -2.88 2.80
C LEU A 17 14.01 -4.31 3.23
N ILE A 18 13.29 -5.06 2.40
CA ILE A 18 13.02 -6.49 2.65
C ILE A 18 14.33 -7.28 2.65
N GLY A 19 15.29 -6.94 1.76
CA GLY A 19 16.64 -7.51 1.70
C GLY A 19 16.73 -8.95 1.21
N ASP A 20 15.64 -9.72 1.30
CA ASP A 20 15.51 -11.10 0.83
C ASP A 20 14.78 -11.09 -0.52
N THR A 21 15.47 -11.50 -1.57
CA THR A 21 14.94 -11.45 -2.95
C THR A 21 13.74 -12.38 -3.16
N GLU A 22 13.74 -13.57 -2.58
CA GLU A 22 12.64 -14.52 -2.70
C GLU A 22 11.40 -13.99 -1.99
N LYS A 23 11.57 -13.51 -0.76
CA LYS A 23 10.51 -12.86 0.00
C LYS A 23 9.95 -11.63 -0.72
N ALA A 24 10.81 -10.76 -1.24
CA ALA A 24 10.39 -9.59 -1.99
C ALA A 24 9.57 -9.97 -3.22
N THR A 25 10.01 -10.96 -3.99
CA THR A 25 9.28 -11.45 -5.17
C THR A 25 7.89 -11.98 -4.80
N LYS A 26 7.79 -12.76 -3.72
CA LYS A 26 6.50 -13.28 -3.23
C LYS A 26 5.55 -12.15 -2.82
N VAL A 27 6.07 -11.16 -2.08
CA VAL A 27 5.29 -9.97 -1.68
C VAL A 27 4.81 -9.19 -2.90
N GLU A 28 5.70 -8.92 -3.86
CA GLU A 28 5.33 -8.21 -5.09
C GLU A 28 4.21 -8.91 -5.85
N GLN A 29 4.34 -10.21 -6.05
CA GLN A 29 3.34 -11.02 -6.75
C GLN A 29 1.99 -10.97 -6.06
N ALA A 30 1.95 -11.12 -4.73
CA ALA A 30 0.73 -11.06 -3.95
C ALA A 30 0.03 -9.70 -4.06
N LEU A 31 0.79 -8.60 -3.95
CA LEU A 31 0.24 -7.25 -4.04
C LEU A 31 -0.26 -6.92 -5.44
N ARG A 32 0.49 -7.29 -6.49
CA ARG A 32 0.07 -7.07 -7.89
C ARG A 32 -1.16 -7.90 -8.27
N ALA A 33 -1.31 -9.08 -7.69
CA ALA A 33 -2.47 -9.95 -7.90
C ALA A 33 -3.69 -9.52 -7.07
N HIS A 34 -3.59 -8.49 -6.23
CA HIS A 34 -4.61 -8.10 -5.25
C HIS A 34 -4.98 -9.24 -4.28
N ARG A 35 -4.00 -10.07 -3.93
CA ARG A 35 -4.12 -11.22 -3.03
C ARG A 35 -3.09 -11.12 -1.90
N PRO A 36 -3.20 -10.10 -1.03
CA PRO A 36 -2.23 -9.89 0.04
C PRO A 36 -2.12 -11.10 0.99
N GLU A 37 -3.17 -11.89 1.13
CA GLU A 37 -3.20 -13.12 1.93
C GLU A 37 -2.17 -14.19 1.49
N ASP A 38 -1.65 -14.09 0.28
CA ASP A 38 -0.61 -15.00 -0.21
C ASP A 38 0.76 -14.71 0.42
N ALA A 39 0.97 -13.51 0.98
CA ALA A 39 2.25 -13.09 1.54
C ALA A 39 2.18 -12.46 2.94
N PHE A 40 0.99 -12.10 3.41
CA PHE A 40 0.78 -11.43 4.69
C PHE A 40 -0.26 -12.14 5.54
N GLN A 41 -0.18 -11.94 6.86
CA GLN A 41 -1.14 -12.46 7.83
C GLN A 41 -1.31 -11.48 9.01
N GLY A 42 -2.33 -11.72 9.83
CA GLY A 42 -2.55 -10.94 11.05
C GLY A 42 -2.82 -9.45 10.78
N ALA A 43 -2.25 -8.60 11.61
CA ALA A 43 -2.46 -7.14 11.56
C ALA A 43 -2.03 -6.54 10.21
N GLU A 44 -0.91 -7.01 9.64
CA GLU A 44 -0.43 -6.52 8.34
C GLU A 44 -1.43 -6.82 7.21
N LEU A 45 -2.01 -8.01 7.20
CA LEU A 45 -3.05 -8.37 6.23
C LEU A 45 -4.29 -7.49 6.39
N GLU A 46 -4.74 -7.25 7.62
CA GLU A 46 -5.91 -6.40 7.87
C GLU A 46 -5.65 -4.94 7.48
N MET A 47 -4.45 -4.41 7.72
CA MET A 47 -4.07 -3.08 7.22
C MET A 47 -4.13 -2.99 5.69
N LEU A 48 -3.67 -4.03 4.98
CA LEU A 48 -3.73 -4.06 3.51
C LEU A 48 -5.15 -4.18 2.98
N LYS A 49 -6.01 -4.97 3.62
CA LYS A 49 -7.44 -5.04 3.27
C LYS A 49 -8.15 -3.70 3.47
N TYR A 50 -7.90 -3.05 4.60
CA TYR A 50 -8.39 -1.70 4.89
C TYR A 50 -7.94 -0.70 3.82
N ALA A 51 -6.64 -0.68 3.52
CA ALA A 51 -6.05 0.21 2.51
C ALA A 51 -6.67 -0.01 1.11
N TYR A 52 -6.85 -1.25 0.72
CA TYR A 52 -7.47 -1.61 -0.56
C TYR A 52 -8.92 -1.11 -0.63
N LYS A 53 -9.74 -1.43 0.36
CA LYS A 53 -11.15 -1.01 0.40
C LYS A 53 -11.30 0.51 0.40
N LEU A 54 -10.52 1.21 1.25
CA LEU A 54 -10.54 2.67 1.32
C LEU A 54 -10.13 3.32 -0.01
N THR A 55 -9.23 2.68 -0.76
CA THR A 55 -8.75 3.20 -2.04
C THR A 55 -9.77 3.02 -3.16
N ILE A 56 -10.39 1.84 -3.27
CA ILE A 56 -11.25 1.51 -4.43
C ILE A 56 -12.73 1.73 -4.18
N LYS A 57 -13.17 1.68 -2.91
CA LYS A 57 -14.58 1.82 -2.49
C LYS A 57 -14.72 2.66 -1.22
N PRO A 58 -14.25 3.91 -1.21
CA PRO A 58 -14.27 4.72 0.01
C PRO A 58 -15.69 4.93 0.57
N GLY A 59 -16.70 4.96 -0.28
CA GLY A 59 -18.10 5.09 0.14
C GLY A 59 -18.68 3.87 0.86
N ASP A 60 -18.01 2.70 0.74
CA ASP A 60 -18.45 1.45 1.37
C ASP A 60 -17.77 1.21 2.74
N MET A 61 -16.93 2.15 3.20
CA MET A 61 -16.28 2.02 4.51
C MET A 61 -17.29 2.04 5.65
N GLN A 62 -17.10 1.15 6.63
CA GLN A 62 -17.99 0.96 7.76
C GLN A 62 -17.19 0.91 9.08
N GLN A 63 -17.89 1.08 10.19
CA GLN A 63 -17.29 0.95 11.53
C GLN A 63 -16.56 -0.40 11.70
N GLN A 64 -17.08 -1.47 11.10
CA GLN A 64 -16.46 -2.79 11.20
C GLN A 64 -15.04 -2.82 10.58
N ASP A 65 -14.77 -2.03 9.54
CA ASP A 65 -13.43 -1.96 8.94
C ASP A 65 -12.39 -1.43 9.94
N VAL A 66 -12.78 -0.45 10.75
CA VAL A 66 -11.95 0.06 11.86
C VAL A 66 -11.86 -0.95 13.01
N GLN A 67 -12.98 -1.60 13.34
CA GLN A 67 -13.01 -2.59 14.42
C GLN A 67 -12.11 -3.79 14.10
N ASN A 68 -12.05 -4.24 12.85
CA ASN A 68 -11.14 -5.30 12.43
C ASN A 68 -9.68 -4.96 12.74
N LEU A 69 -9.26 -3.72 12.50
CA LEU A 69 -7.89 -3.28 12.84
C LEU A 69 -7.65 -3.35 14.35
N ARG A 70 -8.62 -2.92 15.18
CA ARG A 70 -8.54 -3.01 16.64
C ARG A 70 -8.46 -4.46 17.12
N ASP A 71 -9.26 -5.34 16.54
CA ASP A 71 -9.30 -6.76 16.91
C ASP A 71 -7.95 -7.46 16.63
N PHE A 72 -7.18 -6.95 15.68
CA PHE A 72 -5.81 -7.39 15.40
C PHE A 72 -4.73 -6.61 16.15
N GLY A 73 -5.11 -5.77 17.12
CA GLY A 73 -4.22 -5.17 18.10
C GLY A 73 -3.72 -3.77 17.76
N LEU A 74 -4.25 -3.09 16.73
CA LEU A 74 -3.90 -1.71 16.45
C LEU A 74 -4.61 -0.78 17.45
N ASP A 75 -3.86 0.16 18.02
CA ASP A 75 -4.42 1.25 18.80
C ASP A 75 -4.97 2.38 17.90
N ASP A 76 -5.66 3.33 18.50
CA ASP A 76 -6.30 4.43 17.76
C ASP A 76 -5.28 5.32 17.02
N GLY A 77 -4.08 5.50 17.55
CA GLY A 77 -3.00 6.25 16.92
C GLY A 77 -2.50 5.52 15.65
N GLN A 78 -2.28 4.22 15.75
CA GLN A 78 -1.86 3.38 14.62
C GLN A 78 -2.93 3.32 13.52
N ILE A 79 -4.21 3.22 13.90
CA ILE A 79 -5.32 3.24 12.95
C ILE A 79 -5.38 4.58 12.21
N LEU A 80 -5.24 5.70 12.95
CA LEU A 80 -5.19 7.03 12.34
C LEU A 80 -4.02 7.16 11.38
N GLU A 81 -2.83 6.66 11.74
CA GLU A 81 -1.64 6.67 10.88
C GLU A 81 -1.86 5.87 9.59
N VAL A 82 -2.40 4.65 9.68
CA VAL A 82 -2.76 3.84 8.50
C VAL A 82 -3.72 4.61 7.59
N ASN A 83 -4.77 5.20 8.16
CA ASN A 83 -5.75 5.98 7.43
C ASN A 83 -5.10 7.18 6.71
N GLN A 84 -4.25 7.93 7.40
CA GLN A 84 -3.54 9.08 6.82
C GLN A 84 -2.59 8.68 5.71
N ILE A 85 -1.83 7.59 5.87
CA ILE A 85 -0.93 7.08 4.83
C ILE A 85 -1.72 6.69 3.57
N VAL A 86 -2.81 5.95 3.72
CA VAL A 86 -3.68 5.57 2.59
C VAL A 86 -4.25 6.81 1.91
N GLY A 87 -4.78 7.76 2.68
CA GLY A 87 -5.32 9.02 2.15
C GLY A 87 -4.29 9.85 1.40
N TYR A 88 -3.08 9.95 1.95
CA TYR A 88 -1.96 10.64 1.30
C TYR A 88 -1.61 10.02 -0.05
N PHE A 89 -1.43 8.71 -0.12
CA PHE A 89 -1.13 8.04 -1.40
C PHE A 89 -2.29 8.10 -2.38
N ASN A 90 -3.52 8.05 -1.92
CA ASN A 90 -4.69 8.27 -2.77
C ASN A 90 -4.67 9.66 -3.39
N TYR A 91 -4.32 10.68 -2.63
CA TYR A 91 -4.17 12.06 -3.11
C TYR A 91 -3.03 12.19 -4.12
N VAL A 92 -1.81 11.83 -3.72
CA VAL A 92 -0.60 12.01 -4.54
C VAL A 92 -0.66 11.19 -5.83
N ASN A 93 -1.11 9.94 -5.78
CA ASN A 93 -1.18 9.09 -6.97
C ASN A 93 -2.18 9.61 -8.00
N ARG A 94 -3.28 10.22 -7.56
CA ARG A 94 -4.23 10.88 -8.46
C ARG A 94 -3.64 12.12 -9.13
N LEU A 95 -2.83 12.90 -8.41
CA LEU A 95 -2.11 14.03 -9.01
C LEU A 95 -1.11 13.55 -10.07
N LEU A 96 -0.32 12.52 -9.75
CA LEU A 96 0.68 11.97 -10.68
C LEU A 96 0.03 11.41 -11.94
N ASN A 97 -1.01 10.61 -11.80
CA ASN A 97 -1.75 10.05 -12.92
C ASN A 97 -2.46 11.14 -13.74
N GLY A 98 -3.08 12.11 -13.07
CA GLY A 98 -3.81 13.21 -13.74
C GLY A 98 -2.91 14.12 -14.55
N LEU A 99 -1.66 14.30 -14.15
CA LEU A 99 -0.65 15.09 -14.86
C LEU A 99 0.19 14.27 -15.85
N GLY A 100 -0.02 12.95 -15.94
CA GLY A 100 0.71 12.08 -16.84
C GLY A 100 2.19 11.92 -16.49
N VAL A 101 2.54 11.99 -15.20
CA VAL A 101 3.93 11.80 -14.74
C VAL A 101 4.38 10.38 -15.01
N THR A 102 5.56 10.23 -15.62
CA THR A 102 6.17 8.94 -15.98
C THR A 102 7.55 8.79 -15.35
N THR A 103 8.09 7.59 -15.37
CA THR A 103 9.45 7.28 -14.90
C THR A 103 10.53 7.59 -15.94
N SER A 104 10.16 8.08 -17.13
CA SER A 104 11.09 8.36 -18.22
C SER A 104 12.09 9.45 -17.83
N GLY A 105 13.36 9.11 -17.82
CA GLY A 105 14.44 10.02 -17.43
C GLY A 105 14.72 10.11 -15.94
N ASP A 106 13.96 9.43 -15.09
CA ASP A 106 14.14 9.45 -13.65
C ASP A 106 15.04 8.33 -13.13
N THR A 107 15.71 8.60 -12.02
CA THR A 107 16.33 7.57 -11.18
C THR A 107 15.30 6.98 -10.24
N ILE A 108 14.99 5.69 -10.41
CA ILE A 108 13.95 5.01 -9.63
C ILE A 108 14.45 4.66 -8.23
N GLY A 109 13.68 5.05 -7.21
CA GLY A 109 13.94 4.75 -5.80
C GLY A 109 15.03 5.62 -5.18
N PHE A 110 15.12 5.57 -3.84
CA PHE A 110 16.11 6.33 -3.05
C PHE A 110 17.39 5.53 -2.77
N TYR A 111 17.28 4.22 -2.62
CA TYR A 111 18.41 3.35 -2.30
C TYR A 111 19.15 2.97 -3.59
N LYS A 112 20.47 3.11 -3.52
CA LYS A 112 21.38 2.79 -4.64
C LYS A 112 21.84 1.34 -4.58
#